data_5382e891a3f8b2dd67496b3b0a3e2fb4
#
_entry.id   5382e891a3f8b2dd67496b3b0a3e2fb4
#
_cell.length_a   1.000
_cell.length_b   1.000
_cell.length_c   1.000
_cell.angle_alpha   90.00
_cell.angle_beta   90.00
_cell.angle_gamma   90.00
#
_symmetry.space_group_name_H-M   'P 1'
#
loop_
_entity.id
_entity.type
_entity.pdbx_description
1 polymer ?
#
loop_
_entity_poly.entity_id
_entity_poly.type
_entity_poly.pdbx_seq_one_letter_code
_entity_poly.pdbx_strand_id
1 'polypeptide(L)'
;MTLPSFVYLHRSGRQSAGDEAVTTFLKSGHEKTDCWKCPLAPYGWDTDCHQYRKGGGCSDARLLAGVKHELAKLGFVGTNSWATDFSVGALVSVVLRRLKAEADQAANQSVKSVVLGHPVVFAGADPANRQESDEAAFTRLEEAAHSAGFEQIAFLPEPTAAVIGEATHHGVEIAVDFGGGTFDVAVMDSRTGEPTITSTAGVAVGGEILDGVLFETSVGPALGLDTLPSWLFKELRTSSSVRLLMADPGIPSILTRIGGTQADLVRALLYDGQAYDFYKAIETAKIALSSSQETELRFRPLGLAVTLRRSAFEAMIRPELDLVRDAIGRALTAANVASKDVGRVLLTGGSAYIPAFRADLATTFGPERLEQRDAFTAVAHGLGVRAQQLWA
;
A
#
# COMPACT_ATOMS: atom_id res chain seq x y z
N MET A 1 8.17 -6.53 -13.59
CA MET A 1 8.04 -5.07 -13.30
C MET A 1 6.85 -4.90 -12.36
N THR A 2 7.03 -4.23 -11.24
CA THR A 2 5.91 -3.92 -10.32
C THR A 2 5.29 -2.59 -10.72
N LEU A 3 3.96 -2.52 -10.74
CA LEU A 3 3.23 -1.28 -10.98
C LEU A 3 2.82 -0.69 -9.64
N PRO A 4 3.40 0.44 -9.20
CA PRO A 4 2.98 1.11 -7.99
C PRO A 4 1.52 1.56 -8.09
N SER A 5 0.75 1.50 -6.99
CA SER A 5 -0.66 1.88 -6.96
C SER A 5 -0.86 3.42 -6.88
N PHE A 6 -0.15 4.15 -7.75
CA PHE A 6 -0.36 5.58 -7.97
C PHE A 6 -1.36 5.80 -9.09
N VAL A 7 -2.23 6.79 -8.91
CA VAL A 7 -3.19 7.24 -9.91
C VAL A 7 -3.03 8.74 -10.11
N TYR A 8 -2.77 9.13 -11.34
CA TYR A 8 -2.80 10.51 -11.78
C TYR A 8 -4.16 10.84 -12.37
N LEU A 9 -4.75 11.92 -11.91
CA LEU A 9 -5.96 12.51 -12.47
C LEU A 9 -5.67 13.93 -12.92
N HIS A 10 -6.21 14.33 -14.06
CA HIS A 10 -6.14 15.68 -14.54
C HIS A 10 -7.54 16.19 -14.88
N ARG A 11 -7.79 17.48 -14.66
CA ARG A 11 -9.06 18.16 -14.92
C ARG A 11 -9.59 17.95 -16.36
N SER A 12 -8.68 17.76 -17.34
CA SER A 12 -9.06 17.45 -18.73
C SER A 12 -9.57 16.03 -18.95
N GLY A 13 -9.66 15.20 -17.90
CA GLY A 13 -10.04 13.79 -18.00
C GLY A 13 -8.87 12.84 -18.27
N ARG A 14 -7.64 13.34 -18.46
CA ARG A 14 -6.46 12.47 -18.59
C ARG A 14 -6.21 11.71 -17.28
N GLN A 15 -5.89 10.43 -17.41
CA GLN A 15 -5.60 9.54 -16.28
C GLN A 15 -4.41 8.65 -16.63
N SER A 16 -3.56 8.35 -15.65
CA SER A 16 -2.52 7.33 -15.78
C SER A 16 -2.25 6.65 -14.44
N ALA A 17 -1.55 5.52 -14.47
CA ALA A 17 -1.24 4.74 -13.27
C ALA A 17 0.26 4.41 -13.20
N GLY A 18 0.73 4.04 -12.00
CA GLY A 18 2.09 3.61 -11.75
C GLY A 18 3.12 4.73 -11.86
N ASP A 19 4.32 4.40 -12.34
CA ASP A 19 5.42 5.36 -12.48
C ASP A 19 5.11 6.47 -13.48
N GLU A 20 4.29 6.18 -14.50
CA GLU A 20 3.81 7.19 -15.45
C GLU A 20 2.97 8.25 -14.74
N ALA A 21 2.11 7.85 -13.78
CA ALA A 21 1.33 8.77 -12.98
C ALA A 21 2.21 9.75 -12.20
N VAL A 22 3.24 9.22 -11.55
CA VAL A 22 4.22 10.02 -10.80
C VAL A 22 4.99 10.97 -11.73
N THR A 23 5.55 10.43 -12.81
CA THR A 23 6.33 11.21 -13.78
C THR A 23 5.51 12.34 -14.39
N THR A 24 4.25 12.05 -14.76
CA THR A 24 3.34 13.03 -15.33
C THR A 24 2.99 14.12 -14.33
N PHE A 25 2.70 13.74 -13.08
CA PHE A 25 2.40 14.68 -12.01
C PHE A 25 3.57 15.61 -11.70
N LEU A 26 4.79 15.07 -11.59
CA LEU A 26 5.99 15.88 -11.32
C LEU A 26 6.28 16.88 -12.45
N LYS A 27 5.92 16.56 -13.69
CA LYS A 27 6.08 17.46 -14.85
C LYS A 27 4.99 18.53 -14.94
N SER A 28 3.74 18.21 -14.60
CA SER A 28 2.56 19.06 -14.84
C SER A 28 1.76 19.41 -13.58
N GLY A 29 2.09 18.84 -12.44
CA GLY A 29 1.32 18.98 -11.19
C GLY A 29 1.31 20.38 -10.57
N HIS A 30 2.14 21.30 -11.10
CA HIS A 30 2.21 22.71 -10.67
C HIS A 30 1.32 23.64 -11.51
N GLU A 31 0.70 23.14 -12.58
CA GLU A 31 -0.26 23.92 -13.35
C GLU A 31 -1.49 24.23 -12.47
N LYS A 32 -1.92 25.50 -12.50
CA LYS A 32 -3.06 25.97 -11.71
C LYS A 32 -3.98 26.81 -12.61
N THR A 33 -5.26 26.49 -12.53
CA THR A 33 -6.29 27.34 -13.13
C THR A 33 -6.81 28.33 -12.10
N ASP A 34 -6.82 29.61 -12.43
CA ASP A 34 -7.41 30.65 -11.57
C ASP A 34 -8.88 30.34 -11.27
N CYS A 35 -9.30 30.53 -10.02
CA CYS A 35 -10.67 30.20 -9.61
C CYS A 35 -11.74 30.93 -10.44
N TRP A 36 -11.49 32.17 -10.87
CA TRP A 36 -12.42 32.92 -11.71
C TRP A 36 -12.56 32.38 -13.14
N LYS A 37 -11.60 31.58 -13.62
CA LYS A 37 -11.65 30.85 -14.89
C LYS A 37 -12.20 29.43 -14.72
N CYS A 38 -12.55 29.03 -13.50
CA CYS A 38 -13.04 27.69 -13.22
C CYS A 38 -14.38 27.47 -13.93
N PRO A 39 -14.55 26.40 -14.71
CA PRO A 39 -15.80 26.06 -15.38
C PRO A 39 -16.99 25.88 -14.42
N LEU A 40 -16.72 25.66 -13.14
CA LEU A 40 -17.73 25.53 -12.08
C LEU A 40 -18.19 26.87 -11.52
N ALA A 41 -17.49 27.95 -11.81
CA ALA A 41 -17.83 29.30 -11.35
C ALA A 41 -19.26 29.74 -11.69
N PRO A 42 -19.84 29.40 -12.86
CA PRO A 42 -21.21 29.78 -13.22
C PRO A 42 -22.31 29.10 -12.39
N TYR A 43 -22.03 27.98 -11.74
CA TYR A 43 -23.04 27.21 -11.00
C TYR A 43 -23.14 27.59 -9.52
N GLY A 44 -22.63 28.75 -9.18
CA GLY A 44 -22.48 29.16 -7.79
C GLY A 44 -21.17 28.61 -7.24
N TRP A 45 -20.42 29.47 -6.62
CA TRP A 45 -19.21 29.12 -5.93
C TRP A 45 -19.58 28.08 -4.87
N ASP A 46 -19.26 26.83 -5.15
CA ASP A 46 -19.43 25.80 -4.16
C ASP A 46 -18.63 26.22 -2.93
N THR A 47 -19.35 26.48 -1.84
CA THR A 47 -18.75 26.87 -0.56
C THR A 47 -17.77 25.79 -0.06
N ASP A 48 -17.83 24.60 -0.63
CA ASP A 48 -16.98 23.47 -0.32
C ASP A 48 -15.72 23.40 -1.20
N CYS A 49 -15.59 24.25 -2.23
CA CYS A 49 -14.33 24.36 -2.96
C CYS A 49 -13.24 24.98 -2.08
N HIS A 50 -12.42 24.14 -1.53
CA HIS A 50 -11.33 24.49 -0.61
C HIS A 50 -10.35 25.54 -1.18
N GLN A 51 -10.10 25.53 -2.50
CA GLN A 51 -9.18 26.46 -3.16
C GLN A 51 -9.81 27.86 -3.33
N TYR A 52 -11.12 27.95 -3.50
CA TYR A 52 -11.83 29.22 -3.56
C TYR A 52 -11.66 30.03 -2.27
N ARG A 53 -11.77 29.37 -1.11
CA ARG A 53 -11.62 30.03 0.21
C ARG A 53 -10.23 30.61 0.43
N LYS A 54 -9.20 30.18 -0.33
CA LYS A 54 -7.81 30.63 -0.20
C LYS A 54 -7.40 31.72 -1.20
N GLY A 55 -8.28 32.09 -2.13
CA GLY A 55 -7.94 33.08 -3.17
C GLY A 55 -6.82 32.63 -4.12
N GLY A 56 -6.52 31.33 -4.18
CA GLY A 56 -5.48 30.74 -5.01
C GLY A 56 -6.04 29.96 -6.20
N GLY A 57 -5.20 29.70 -7.22
CA GLY A 57 -5.57 28.83 -8.33
C GLY A 57 -5.76 27.37 -7.88
N CYS A 58 -6.66 26.66 -8.55
CA CYS A 58 -6.89 25.23 -8.33
C CYS A 58 -5.87 24.42 -9.15
N SER A 59 -5.21 23.45 -8.52
CA SER A 59 -4.34 22.53 -9.27
C SER A 59 -5.17 21.71 -10.26
N ASP A 60 -4.72 21.66 -11.50
CA ASP A 60 -5.37 20.89 -12.57
C ASP A 60 -5.02 19.40 -12.52
N ALA A 61 -4.14 19.02 -11.61
CA ALA A 61 -3.70 17.63 -11.43
C ALA A 61 -3.83 17.15 -9.99
N ARG A 62 -4.03 15.85 -9.83
CA ARG A 62 -3.98 15.12 -8.56
C ARG A 62 -3.14 13.87 -8.73
N LEU A 63 -2.30 13.58 -7.74
CA LEU A 63 -1.62 12.29 -7.59
C LEU A 63 -2.17 11.60 -6.36
N LEU A 64 -2.77 10.44 -6.55
CA LEU A 64 -3.32 9.60 -5.49
C LEU A 64 -2.44 8.38 -5.34
N ALA A 65 -1.92 8.15 -4.14
CA ALA A 65 -1.10 6.97 -3.84
C ALA A 65 -1.91 5.95 -3.03
N GLY A 66 -1.55 4.67 -3.11
CA GLY A 66 -2.12 3.61 -2.27
C GLY A 66 -3.63 3.45 -2.38
N VAL A 67 -4.22 3.68 -3.56
CA VAL A 67 -5.68 3.55 -3.77
C VAL A 67 -6.22 2.18 -3.37
N LYS A 68 -5.40 1.14 -3.42
CA LYS A 68 -5.75 -0.20 -2.96
C LYS A 68 -6.03 -0.29 -1.46
N HIS A 69 -5.44 0.59 -0.65
CA HIS A 69 -5.67 0.62 0.80
C HIS A 69 -7.03 1.21 1.19
N GLU A 70 -7.72 1.82 0.22
CA GLU A 70 -9.05 2.38 0.43
C GLU A 70 -10.18 1.38 0.13
N LEU A 71 -9.85 0.20 -0.43
CA LEU A 71 -10.83 -0.79 -0.87
C LEU A 71 -11.76 -1.24 0.25
N ALA A 72 -11.24 -1.52 1.44
CA ALA A 72 -11.98 -2.05 2.57
C ALA A 72 -12.52 -0.99 3.55
N LYS A 73 -12.20 0.29 3.34
CA LYS A 73 -12.66 1.36 4.23
C LYS A 73 -14.14 1.68 4.01
N LEU A 74 -15.00 1.33 4.95
CA LEU A 74 -16.45 1.54 4.86
C LEU A 74 -16.83 3.02 4.79
N GLY A 75 -16.14 3.89 5.55
CA GLY A 75 -16.41 5.33 5.59
C GLY A 75 -15.81 6.12 4.41
N PHE A 76 -15.03 5.50 3.52
CA PHE A 76 -14.43 6.17 2.37
C PHE A 76 -15.01 5.61 1.07
N VAL A 77 -15.85 6.38 0.42
CA VAL A 77 -16.52 5.99 -0.83
C VAL A 77 -15.80 6.49 -2.08
N GLY A 78 -14.88 7.45 -1.93
CA GLY A 78 -14.14 8.04 -3.05
C GLY A 78 -13.66 9.46 -2.76
N THR A 79 -13.28 10.17 -3.79
CA THR A 79 -12.84 11.57 -3.71
C THR A 79 -13.54 12.42 -4.74
N ASN A 80 -13.83 13.67 -4.39
CA ASN A 80 -14.33 14.67 -5.34
C ASN A 80 -13.16 15.54 -5.82
N SER A 81 -13.04 15.69 -7.11
CA SER A 81 -12.08 16.61 -7.73
C SER A 81 -12.74 17.29 -8.91
N TRP A 82 -12.69 18.62 -8.93
CA TRP A 82 -13.26 19.46 -10.03
C TRP A 82 -14.74 19.17 -10.28
N ALA A 83 -15.54 19.00 -9.19
CA ALA A 83 -16.95 18.58 -9.20
C ALA A 83 -17.21 17.23 -9.89
N THR A 84 -16.21 16.38 -10.00
CA THR A 84 -16.34 15.00 -10.45
C THR A 84 -16.06 14.06 -9.30
N ASP A 85 -17.01 13.15 -9.05
CA ASP A 85 -16.84 12.11 -8.04
C ASP A 85 -16.09 10.93 -8.63
N PHE A 86 -15.04 10.52 -7.95
CA PHE A 86 -14.26 9.33 -8.26
C PHE A 86 -14.46 8.31 -7.14
N SER A 87 -15.24 7.27 -7.39
CA SER A 87 -15.37 6.17 -6.45
C SER A 87 -14.04 5.42 -6.28
N VAL A 88 -13.90 4.66 -5.19
CA VAL A 88 -12.71 3.80 -4.99
C VAL A 88 -12.54 2.84 -6.15
N GLY A 89 -13.63 2.21 -6.62
CA GLY A 89 -13.60 1.33 -7.80
C GLY A 89 -13.14 2.05 -9.06
N ALA A 90 -13.60 3.30 -9.29
CA ALA A 90 -13.15 4.11 -10.43
C ALA A 90 -11.64 4.40 -10.36
N LEU A 91 -11.10 4.69 -9.19
CA LEU A 91 -9.66 4.93 -9.01
C LEU A 91 -8.84 3.66 -9.24
N VAL A 92 -9.27 2.52 -8.70
CA VAL A 92 -8.61 1.23 -8.89
C VAL A 92 -8.68 0.79 -10.36
N SER A 93 -9.78 1.10 -11.06
CA SER A 93 -9.93 0.77 -12.48
C SER A 93 -8.87 1.43 -13.37
N VAL A 94 -8.32 2.60 -12.98
CA VAL A 94 -7.21 3.24 -13.73
C VAL A 94 -5.96 2.35 -13.71
N VAL A 95 -5.67 1.74 -12.54
CA VAL A 95 -4.55 0.80 -12.40
C VAL A 95 -4.81 -0.46 -13.22
N LEU A 96 -6.02 -1.03 -13.11
CA LEU A 96 -6.38 -2.26 -13.83
C LEU A 96 -6.42 -2.05 -15.34
N ARG A 97 -6.87 -0.90 -15.84
CA ARG A 97 -6.79 -0.55 -17.28
C ARG A 97 -5.34 -0.53 -17.79
N ARG A 98 -4.40 -0.02 -16.98
CA ARG A 98 -2.99 -0.05 -17.35
C ARG A 98 -2.47 -1.48 -17.45
N LEU A 99 -2.75 -2.32 -16.45
CA LEU A 99 -2.37 -3.74 -16.46
C LEU A 99 -3.01 -4.50 -17.63
N LYS A 100 -4.28 -4.24 -17.91
CA LYS A 100 -4.97 -4.82 -19.06
C LYS A 100 -4.32 -4.43 -20.38
N ALA A 101 -3.99 -3.17 -20.56
CA ALA A 101 -3.33 -2.70 -21.79
C ALA A 101 -1.97 -3.41 -22.01
N GLU A 102 -1.19 -3.62 -20.97
CA GLU A 102 0.05 -4.38 -21.02
C GLU A 102 -0.18 -5.86 -21.34
N ALA A 103 -1.20 -6.46 -20.72
CA ALA A 103 -1.59 -7.85 -21.01
C ALA A 103 -2.09 -8.01 -22.45
N ASP A 104 -2.94 -7.10 -22.94
CA ASP A 104 -3.45 -7.11 -24.32
C ASP A 104 -2.30 -7.00 -25.33
N GLN A 105 -1.34 -6.12 -25.05
CA GLN A 105 -0.15 -5.96 -25.89
C GLN A 105 0.73 -7.23 -25.88
N ALA A 106 0.97 -7.79 -24.71
CA ALA A 106 1.80 -8.99 -24.58
C ALA A 106 1.15 -10.22 -25.24
N ALA A 107 -0.17 -10.36 -25.14
CA ALA A 107 -0.93 -11.45 -25.74
C ALA A 107 -1.27 -11.22 -27.22
N ASN A 108 -1.03 -10.01 -27.75
CA ASN A 108 -1.46 -9.56 -29.07
C ASN A 108 -2.96 -9.82 -29.35
N GLN A 109 -3.76 -9.74 -28.30
CA GLN A 109 -5.25 -9.90 -28.33
C GLN A 109 -5.88 -9.27 -27.10
N SER A 110 -7.20 -9.02 -27.14
CA SER A 110 -7.92 -8.53 -25.97
C SER A 110 -8.06 -9.64 -24.91
N VAL A 111 -7.43 -9.44 -23.75
CA VAL A 111 -7.54 -10.33 -22.58
C VAL A 111 -8.83 -10.02 -21.84
N LYS A 112 -9.75 -10.97 -21.76
CA LYS A 112 -11.09 -10.80 -21.19
C LYS A 112 -11.25 -11.36 -19.78
N SER A 113 -10.35 -12.26 -19.39
CA SER A 113 -10.42 -12.98 -18.12
C SER A 113 -9.27 -12.57 -17.21
N VAL A 114 -9.53 -12.44 -15.92
CA VAL A 114 -8.49 -12.07 -14.93
C VAL A 114 -8.70 -12.79 -13.60
N VAL A 115 -7.62 -13.28 -13.03
CA VAL A 115 -7.57 -13.64 -11.60
C VAL A 115 -6.90 -12.49 -10.85
N LEU A 116 -7.63 -11.90 -9.91
CA LEU A 116 -7.15 -10.82 -9.06
C LEU A 116 -6.64 -11.38 -7.73
N GLY A 117 -5.39 -11.06 -7.38
CA GLY A 117 -4.84 -11.31 -6.06
C GLY A 117 -5.46 -10.37 -5.04
N HIS A 118 -5.67 -10.89 -3.83
CA HIS A 118 -6.10 -10.07 -2.70
C HIS A 118 -5.40 -10.53 -1.40
N PRO A 119 -5.18 -9.62 -0.44
CA PRO A 119 -4.64 -10.00 0.86
C PRO A 119 -5.67 -10.82 1.66
N VAL A 120 -5.21 -11.58 2.66
CA VAL A 120 -6.11 -12.24 3.62
C VAL A 120 -6.83 -11.21 4.49
N VAL A 121 -6.13 -10.12 4.81
CA VAL A 121 -6.66 -8.96 5.54
C VAL A 121 -6.47 -7.70 4.71
N PHE A 122 -7.55 -7.12 4.19
CA PHE A 122 -7.44 -5.85 3.50
C PHE A 122 -6.95 -4.73 4.43
N ALA A 123 -5.99 -3.95 3.96
CA ALA A 123 -5.57 -2.74 4.67
C ALA A 123 -6.76 -1.78 4.84
N GLY A 124 -6.90 -1.20 6.02
CA GLY A 124 -8.01 -0.28 6.33
C GLY A 124 -9.36 -0.94 6.60
N ALA A 125 -9.43 -2.28 6.62
CA ALA A 125 -10.63 -2.99 7.07
C ALA A 125 -10.93 -2.67 8.54
N ASP A 126 -12.20 -2.47 8.86
CA ASP A 126 -12.65 -2.25 10.22
C ASP A 126 -12.64 -3.59 11.00
N PRO A 127 -11.82 -3.74 12.05
CA PRO A 127 -11.78 -4.97 12.83
C PRO A 127 -13.14 -5.35 13.44
N ALA A 128 -13.99 -4.39 13.76
CA ALA A 128 -15.32 -4.61 14.33
C ALA A 128 -16.36 -5.05 13.28
N ASN A 129 -16.15 -4.65 12.02
CA ASN A 129 -17.05 -4.93 10.89
C ASN A 129 -16.27 -5.57 9.72
N ARG A 130 -15.45 -6.57 10.04
CA ARG A 130 -14.53 -7.20 9.11
C ARG A 130 -15.23 -7.75 7.86
N GLN A 131 -16.32 -8.49 8.05
CA GLN A 131 -17.05 -9.09 6.94
C GLN A 131 -17.56 -8.03 5.97
N GLU A 132 -18.18 -6.96 6.47
CA GLU A 132 -18.69 -5.86 5.66
C GLU A 132 -17.57 -5.14 4.91
N SER A 133 -16.42 -4.95 5.57
CA SER A 133 -15.22 -4.37 4.94
C SER A 133 -14.68 -5.22 3.80
N ASP A 134 -14.61 -6.54 3.98
CA ASP A 134 -14.15 -7.48 2.96
C ASP A 134 -15.15 -7.53 1.78
N GLU A 135 -16.45 -7.59 2.04
CA GLU A 135 -17.51 -7.53 1.01
C GLU A 135 -17.44 -6.24 0.18
N ALA A 136 -17.24 -5.10 0.84
CA ALA A 136 -17.05 -3.82 0.16
C ALA A 136 -15.79 -3.83 -0.73
N ALA A 137 -14.69 -4.41 -0.25
CA ALA A 137 -13.45 -4.50 -1.02
C ALA A 137 -13.62 -5.36 -2.28
N PHE A 138 -14.24 -6.52 -2.16
CA PHE A 138 -14.50 -7.40 -3.30
C PHE A 138 -15.44 -6.76 -4.33
N THR A 139 -16.53 -6.14 -3.88
CA THR A 139 -17.45 -5.42 -4.77
C THR A 139 -16.73 -4.32 -5.55
N ARG A 140 -15.92 -3.50 -4.88
CA ARG A 140 -15.15 -2.43 -5.51
C ARG A 140 -14.09 -2.94 -6.48
N LEU A 141 -13.45 -4.07 -6.18
CA LEU A 141 -12.48 -4.71 -7.07
C LEU A 141 -13.17 -5.27 -8.33
N GLU A 142 -14.31 -5.92 -8.17
CA GLU A 142 -15.10 -6.47 -9.29
C GLU A 142 -15.58 -5.36 -10.22
N GLU A 143 -16.19 -4.29 -9.65
CA GLU A 143 -16.58 -3.10 -10.41
C GLU A 143 -15.39 -2.45 -11.15
N ALA A 144 -14.23 -2.37 -10.49
CA ALA A 144 -13.02 -1.82 -11.09
C ALA A 144 -12.53 -2.68 -12.26
N ALA A 145 -12.57 -4.01 -12.14
CA ALA A 145 -12.16 -4.94 -13.17
C ALA A 145 -13.12 -4.89 -14.38
N HIS A 146 -14.43 -4.88 -14.15
CA HIS A 146 -15.41 -4.67 -15.23
C HIS A 146 -15.21 -3.33 -15.93
N SER A 147 -14.99 -2.25 -15.15
CA SER A 147 -14.69 -0.92 -15.70
C SER A 147 -13.37 -0.85 -16.49
N ALA A 148 -12.43 -1.75 -16.20
CA ALA A 148 -11.18 -1.91 -16.95
C ALA A 148 -11.35 -2.73 -18.24
N GLY A 149 -12.50 -3.39 -18.42
CA GLY A 149 -12.83 -4.17 -19.62
C GLY A 149 -12.59 -5.68 -19.48
N PHE A 150 -12.46 -6.20 -18.27
CA PHE A 150 -12.52 -7.65 -18.03
C PHE A 150 -13.97 -8.14 -17.94
N GLU A 151 -14.23 -9.31 -18.51
CA GLU A 151 -15.56 -9.93 -18.55
C GLU A 151 -15.69 -11.06 -17.52
N GLN A 152 -14.60 -11.83 -17.32
CA GLN A 152 -14.53 -12.94 -16.38
C GLN A 152 -13.53 -12.61 -15.28
N ILE A 153 -13.99 -12.63 -14.04
CA ILE A 153 -13.20 -12.22 -12.89
C ILE A 153 -13.22 -13.34 -11.86
N ALA A 154 -12.06 -13.70 -11.34
CA ALA A 154 -11.92 -14.58 -10.19
C ALA A 154 -10.96 -13.96 -9.19
N PHE A 155 -11.08 -14.36 -7.94
CA PHE A 155 -10.24 -13.88 -6.83
C PHE A 155 -9.41 -15.02 -6.26
N LEU A 156 -8.20 -14.69 -5.81
CA LEU A 156 -7.32 -15.64 -5.15
C LEU A 156 -6.50 -14.93 -4.07
N PRO A 157 -6.42 -15.46 -2.84
CA PRO A 157 -5.55 -14.90 -1.81
C PRO A 157 -4.08 -14.86 -2.27
N GLU A 158 -3.39 -13.74 -2.06
CA GLU A 158 -1.99 -13.56 -2.48
C GLU A 158 -1.04 -14.66 -1.95
N PRO A 159 -1.10 -15.06 -0.65
CA PRO A 159 -0.26 -16.16 -0.18
C PRO A 159 -0.60 -17.51 -0.83
N THR A 160 -1.86 -17.73 -1.23
CA THR A 160 -2.28 -18.89 -2.02
C THR A 160 -1.67 -18.87 -3.41
N ALA A 161 -1.74 -17.72 -4.07
CA ALA A 161 -1.16 -17.54 -5.40
C ALA A 161 0.36 -17.78 -5.38
N ALA A 162 1.06 -17.31 -4.34
CA ALA A 162 2.51 -17.48 -4.22
C ALA A 162 2.97 -18.96 -4.27
N VAL A 163 2.07 -19.89 -4.03
CA VAL A 163 2.38 -21.34 -3.96
C VAL A 163 1.83 -22.12 -5.16
N ILE A 164 0.74 -21.66 -5.76
CA ILE A 164 0.16 -22.29 -6.96
C ILE A 164 1.17 -22.18 -8.12
N GLY A 165 1.51 -23.30 -8.73
CA GLY A 165 2.48 -23.37 -9.83
C GLY A 165 3.88 -23.80 -9.43
N GLU A 166 4.12 -24.00 -8.13
CA GLU A 166 5.34 -24.64 -7.63
C GLU A 166 5.24 -26.17 -7.70
N ALA A 167 6.42 -26.81 -7.89
CA ALA A 167 6.50 -28.25 -7.77
C ALA A 167 6.09 -28.66 -6.35
N THR A 168 5.10 -29.53 -6.22
CA THR A 168 4.56 -29.98 -4.95
C THR A 168 5.65 -30.65 -4.11
N HIS A 169 5.98 -30.06 -2.97
CA HIS A 169 6.65 -30.79 -1.91
C HIS A 169 5.62 -31.59 -1.13
N HIS A 170 5.87 -32.87 -0.89
CA HIS A 170 5.02 -33.65 -0.01
C HIS A 170 5.24 -33.21 1.42
N GLY A 171 4.24 -32.60 2.06
CA GLY A 171 4.34 -32.16 3.43
C GLY A 171 3.45 -30.96 3.77
N VAL A 172 3.76 -30.34 4.89
CA VAL A 172 3.16 -29.09 5.31
C VAL A 172 4.07 -27.92 4.97
N GLU A 173 3.52 -26.92 4.33
CA GLU A 173 4.22 -25.70 3.95
C GLU A 173 3.47 -24.48 4.45
N ILE A 174 4.18 -23.40 4.67
CA ILE A 174 3.57 -22.09 4.88
C ILE A 174 4.06 -21.12 3.81
N ALA A 175 3.13 -20.35 3.27
CA ALA A 175 3.42 -19.21 2.42
C ALA A 175 3.21 -17.93 3.22
N VAL A 176 4.20 -17.08 3.22
CA VAL A 176 4.21 -15.81 3.91
C VAL A 176 4.38 -14.71 2.88
N ASP A 177 3.43 -13.78 2.85
CA ASP A 177 3.57 -12.52 2.11
C ASP A 177 3.66 -11.35 3.08
N PHE A 178 4.84 -10.75 3.18
CA PHE A 178 5.08 -9.55 3.97
C PHE A 178 5.28 -8.36 3.03
N GLY A 179 4.16 -7.80 2.63
CA GLY A 179 4.08 -6.74 1.64
C GLY A 179 4.27 -5.32 2.18
N GLY A 180 3.85 -4.34 1.39
CA GLY A 180 3.89 -2.93 1.77
C GLY A 180 2.78 -2.52 2.73
N GLY A 181 1.60 -3.13 2.66
CA GLY A 181 0.43 -2.77 3.48
C GLY A 181 0.05 -3.80 4.53
N THR A 182 0.26 -5.10 4.23
CA THR A 182 -0.21 -6.22 5.04
C THR A 182 0.87 -7.28 5.21
N PHE A 183 0.68 -8.09 6.23
CA PHE A 183 1.31 -9.39 6.41
C PHE A 183 0.22 -10.46 6.29
N ASP A 184 0.44 -11.44 5.43
CA ASP A 184 -0.48 -12.54 5.18
C ASP A 184 0.25 -13.87 5.23
N VAL A 185 -0.40 -14.91 5.75
CA VAL A 185 0.13 -16.27 5.84
C VAL A 185 -0.92 -17.30 5.48
N ALA A 186 -0.54 -18.30 4.69
CA ALA A 186 -1.35 -19.49 4.41
C ALA A 186 -0.60 -20.75 4.82
N VAL A 187 -1.32 -21.69 5.45
CA VAL A 187 -0.82 -23.03 5.75
C VAL A 187 -1.40 -23.99 4.71
N MET A 188 -0.52 -24.76 4.11
CA MET A 188 -0.87 -25.75 3.10
C MET A 188 -0.44 -27.16 3.53
N ASP A 189 -1.27 -28.11 3.16
CA ASP A 189 -1.00 -29.53 3.38
C ASP A 189 -1.13 -30.32 2.09
N SER A 190 -0.04 -30.96 1.69
CA SER A 190 0.04 -31.83 0.51
C SER A 190 0.33 -33.30 0.87
N ARG A 191 0.20 -33.68 2.15
CA ARG A 191 0.48 -35.05 2.63
C ARG A 191 -0.47 -36.09 2.04
N THR A 192 -1.68 -35.70 1.68
CA THR A 192 -2.73 -36.62 1.18
C THR A 192 -2.98 -36.51 -0.31
N GLY A 193 -2.18 -35.78 -1.07
CA GLY A 193 -2.35 -35.60 -2.51
C GLY A 193 -2.10 -34.16 -2.97
N GLU A 194 -3.05 -33.57 -3.71
CA GLU A 194 -2.90 -32.19 -4.17
C GLU A 194 -2.86 -31.19 -3.00
N PRO A 195 -2.04 -30.12 -3.09
CA PRO A 195 -1.92 -29.12 -2.06
C PRO A 195 -3.27 -28.46 -1.74
N THR A 196 -3.66 -28.49 -0.48
CA THR A 196 -4.87 -27.83 0.00
C THR A 196 -4.51 -26.79 1.05
N ILE A 197 -5.15 -25.62 0.98
CA ILE A 197 -5.01 -24.59 2.00
C ILE A 197 -5.88 -25.00 3.18
N THR A 198 -5.23 -25.23 4.33
CA THR A 198 -5.89 -25.66 5.55
C THR A 198 -6.25 -24.48 6.45
N SER A 199 -5.50 -23.38 6.37
CA SER A 199 -5.82 -22.15 7.09
C SER A 199 -5.12 -20.95 6.48
N THR A 200 -5.64 -19.76 6.78
CA THR A 200 -4.99 -18.48 6.49
C THR A 200 -5.13 -17.55 7.70
N ALA A 201 -4.17 -16.64 7.85
CA ALA A 201 -4.27 -15.53 8.78
C ALA A 201 -3.54 -14.31 8.22
N GLY A 202 -3.86 -13.14 8.74
CA GLY A 202 -3.20 -11.92 8.34
C GLY A 202 -3.29 -10.84 9.42
N VAL A 203 -2.52 -9.79 9.23
CA VAL A 203 -2.55 -8.57 10.04
C VAL A 203 -2.22 -7.37 9.17
N ALA A 204 -2.84 -6.21 9.48
CA ALA A 204 -2.61 -4.96 8.76
C ALA A 204 -1.28 -4.30 9.20
N VAL A 205 -0.20 -5.06 9.08
CA VAL A 205 1.19 -4.62 9.31
C VAL A 205 1.95 -4.85 8.03
N GLY A 206 2.51 -3.81 7.48
CA GLY A 206 3.29 -3.86 6.24
C GLY A 206 4.37 -2.80 6.22
N GLY A 207 5.10 -2.70 5.13
CA GLY A 207 6.20 -1.77 4.96
C GLY A 207 5.85 -0.31 5.27
N GLU A 208 4.63 0.14 4.95
CA GLU A 208 4.17 1.51 5.24
C GLU A 208 4.04 1.78 6.75
N ILE A 209 3.57 0.79 7.52
CA ILE A 209 3.52 0.90 9.00
C ILE A 209 4.94 1.00 9.56
N LEU A 210 5.87 0.20 9.04
CA LEU A 210 7.27 0.22 9.47
C LEU A 210 7.96 1.54 9.08
N ASP A 211 7.63 2.14 7.94
CA ASP A 211 8.05 3.51 7.57
C ASP A 211 7.50 4.52 8.58
N GLY A 212 6.24 4.36 9.00
CA GLY A 212 5.60 5.18 10.02
C GLY A 212 6.29 5.10 11.37
N VAL A 213 6.72 3.91 11.80
CA VAL A 213 7.52 3.74 13.03
C VAL A 213 8.85 4.48 12.91
N LEU A 214 9.52 4.36 11.76
CA LEU A 214 10.80 5.05 11.52
C LEU A 214 10.62 6.58 11.51
N PHE A 215 9.52 7.08 10.91
CA PHE A 215 9.17 8.49 10.99
C PHE A 215 8.95 8.93 12.44
N GLU A 216 8.08 8.24 13.17
CA GLU A 216 7.66 8.63 14.51
C GLU A 216 8.82 8.64 15.52
N THR A 217 9.76 7.70 15.38
CA THR A 217 10.84 7.50 16.35
C THR A 217 12.16 8.19 15.99
N SER A 218 12.36 8.56 14.73
CA SER A 218 13.66 9.09 14.28
C SER A 218 13.52 10.32 13.38
N VAL A 219 12.74 10.24 12.32
CA VAL A 219 12.70 11.28 11.29
C VAL A 219 11.93 12.51 11.76
N GLY A 220 10.76 12.32 12.33
CA GLY A 220 9.92 13.39 12.88
C GLY A 220 10.60 14.16 14.00
N PRO A 221 11.18 13.48 15.01
CA PRO A 221 11.98 14.13 16.05
C PRO A 221 13.19 14.91 15.51
N ALA A 222 13.90 14.37 14.51
CA ALA A 222 15.03 15.08 13.88
C ALA A 222 14.61 16.39 13.18
N LEU A 223 13.32 16.52 12.80
CA LEU A 223 12.71 17.74 12.28
C LEU A 223 12.01 18.58 13.36
N GLY A 224 12.00 18.13 14.64
CA GLY A 224 11.29 18.78 15.73
C GLY A 224 9.76 18.67 15.62
N LEU A 225 9.24 17.77 14.77
CA LEU A 225 7.80 17.60 14.54
C LEU A 225 7.08 16.90 15.71
N ASP A 226 7.81 16.23 16.59
CA ASP A 226 7.33 15.62 17.85
C ASP A 226 6.84 16.66 18.87
N THR A 227 7.13 17.94 18.65
CA THR A 227 6.59 19.06 19.44
C THR A 227 5.19 19.51 18.98
N LEU A 228 4.72 19.01 17.85
CA LEU A 228 3.37 19.26 17.36
C LEU A 228 2.30 18.60 18.25
N PRO A 229 1.03 19.04 18.18
CA PRO A 229 -0.07 18.30 18.79
C PRO A 229 -0.02 16.82 18.40
N SER A 230 -0.14 15.92 19.38
CA SER A 230 0.11 14.49 19.21
C SER A 230 -0.72 13.84 18.09
N TRP A 231 -1.96 14.30 17.88
CA TRP A 231 -2.80 13.82 16.80
C TRP A 231 -2.22 14.20 15.43
N LEU A 232 -1.74 15.45 15.26
CA LEU A 232 -1.16 15.91 14.00
C LEU A 232 0.15 15.19 13.70
N PHE A 233 1.00 15.01 14.71
CA PHE A 233 2.24 14.25 14.57
C PHE A 233 1.98 12.80 14.10
N LYS A 234 0.97 12.14 14.69
CA LYS A 234 0.56 10.78 14.31
C LYS A 234 0.04 10.71 12.86
N GLU A 235 -0.71 11.71 12.42
CA GLU A 235 -1.21 11.76 11.04
C GLU A 235 -0.10 12.04 10.02
N LEU A 236 1.05 12.58 10.43
CA LEU A 236 2.20 12.78 9.55
C LEU A 236 3.06 11.52 9.34
N ARG A 237 2.79 10.42 10.02
CA ARG A 237 3.69 9.27 10.03
C ARG A 237 3.69 8.45 8.72
N THR A 238 2.60 8.48 7.94
CA THR A 238 2.50 7.71 6.70
C THR A 238 2.05 8.57 5.52
N SER A 239 2.42 8.15 4.32
CA SER A 239 1.98 8.81 3.08
C SER A 239 0.46 8.76 2.91
N SER A 240 -0.18 7.71 3.42
CA SER A 240 -1.63 7.51 3.37
C SER A 240 -2.37 8.50 4.27
N SER A 241 -1.95 8.68 5.53
CA SER A 241 -2.61 9.59 6.47
C SER A 241 -2.37 11.06 6.11
N VAL A 242 -1.21 11.42 5.59
CA VAL A 242 -0.92 12.79 5.10
C VAL A 242 -1.90 13.25 4.04
N ARG A 243 -2.39 12.36 3.18
CA ARG A 243 -3.41 12.71 2.18
C ARG A 243 -4.73 13.12 2.80
N LEU A 244 -5.13 12.50 3.91
CA LEU A 244 -6.32 12.89 4.65
C LEU A 244 -6.15 14.30 5.24
N LEU A 245 -4.96 14.59 5.79
CA LEU A 245 -4.62 15.95 6.25
C LEU A 245 -4.68 16.98 5.12
N MET A 246 -4.18 16.64 3.93
CA MET A 246 -4.23 17.54 2.78
C MET A 246 -5.67 17.86 2.35
N ALA A 247 -6.59 16.92 2.52
CA ALA A 247 -8.00 17.08 2.18
C ALA A 247 -8.79 17.84 3.25
N ASP A 248 -8.29 17.90 4.49
CA ASP A 248 -9.00 18.58 5.59
C ASP A 248 -8.87 20.11 5.49
N PRO A 249 -9.99 20.84 5.30
CA PRO A 249 -10.00 22.30 5.17
C PRO A 249 -9.59 23.02 6.45
N GLY A 250 -9.61 22.38 7.60
CA GLY A 250 -9.24 22.95 8.90
C GLY A 250 -7.72 23.05 9.10
N ILE A 251 -6.94 22.19 8.46
CA ILE A 251 -5.49 22.08 8.67
C ILE A 251 -4.74 23.41 8.45
N PRO A 252 -4.98 24.19 7.37
CA PRO A 252 -4.29 25.47 7.20
C PRO A 252 -4.50 26.46 8.35
N SER A 253 -5.69 26.50 8.92
CA SER A 253 -6.01 27.37 10.06
C SER A 253 -5.33 26.87 11.33
N ILE A 254 -5.24 25.56 11.51
CA ILE A 254 -4.52 24.92 12.62
C ILE A 254 -3.03 25.24 12.51
N LEU A 255 -2.43 25.06 11.34
CA LEU A 255 -1.00 25.38 11.11
C LEU A 255 -0.70 26.86 11.32
N THR A 256 -1.64 27.75 10.98
CA THR A 256 -1.50 29.18 11.25
C THR A 256 -1.50 29.50 12.75
N ARG A 257 -2.30 28.79 13.53
CA ARG A 257 -2.34 28.95 15.01
C ARG A 257 -1.11 28.34 15.69
N ILE A 258 -0.59 27.22 15.20
CA ILE A 258 0.62 26.60 15.71
C ILE A 258 1.81 27.55 15.45
N GLY A 259 1.96 28.02 14.21
CA GLY A 259 3.06 28.92 13.81
C GLY A 259 4.43 28.27 13.89
N GLY A 260 5.46 29.05 13.61
CA GLY A 260 6.87 28.63 13.74
C GLY A 260 7.33 27.64 12.66
N THR A 261 8.58 27.22 12.79
CA THR A 261 9.28 26.37 11.81
C THR A 261 8.56 25.04 11.59
N GLN A 262 8.01 24.43 12.63
CA GLN A 262 7.32 23.14 12.53
C GLN A 262 6.06 23.23 11.65
N ALA A 263 5.27 24.30 11.82
CA ALA A 263 4.11 24.54 10.97
C ALA A 263 4.52 24.79 9.51
N ASP A 264 5.65 25.45 9.27
CA ASP A 264 6.16 25.69 7.91
C ASP A 264 6.67 24.40 7.27
N LEU A 265 7.34 23.52 8.02
CA LEU A 265 7.73 22.18 7.55
C LEU A 265 6.51 21.35 7.16
N VAL A 266 5.45 21.35 7.99
CA VAL A 266 4.21 20.66 7.67
C VAL A 266 3.53 21.25 6.43
N ARG A 267 3.53 22.59 6.26
CA ARG A 267 3.01 23.21 5.03
C ARG A 267 3.79 22.78 3.80
N ALA A 268 5.12 22.72 3.88
CA ALA A 268 5.95 22.25 2.78
C ALA A 268 5.61 20.79 2.42
N LEU A 269 5.46 19.91 3.39
CA LEU A 269 5.03 18.54 3.15
C LEU A 269 3.65 18.46 2.49
N LEU A 270 2.65 19.15 3.05
CA LEU A 270 1.26 19.02 2.61
C LEU A 270 0.96 19.75 1.31
N TYR A 271 1.58 20.94 1.07
CA TYR A 271 1.10 21.86 0.04
C TYR A 271 2.14 22.28 -1.00
N ASP A 272 3.44 22.00 -0.77
CA ASP A 272 4.51 22.36 -1.71
C ASP A 272 5.02 21.14 -2.52
N GLY A 273 4.26 20.03 -2.50
CA GLY A 273 4.54 18.83 -3.30
C GLY A 273 5.68 17.97 -2.78
N GLN A 274 6.16 18.20 -1.56
CA GLN A 274 7.31 17.49 -1.00
C GLN A 274 6.99 16.09 -0.45
N ALA A 275 5.71 15.77 -0.20
CA ALA A 275 5.30 14.55 0.49
C ALA A 275 5.79 13.29 -0.20
N TYR A 276 5.63 13.20 -1.53
CA TYR A 276 6.02 11.99 -2.27
C TYR A 276 7.51 11.66 -2.07
N ASP A 277 8.37 12.63 -2.37
CA ASP A 277 9.82 12.42 -2.30
C ASP A 277 10.30 12.21 -0.86
N PHE A 278 9.64 12.85 0.11
CA PHE A 278 9.94 12.69 1.52
C PHE A 278 9.66 11.26 2.01
N TYR A 279 8.46 10.72 1.78
CA TYR A 279 8.13 9.36 2.21
C TYR A 279 8.90 8.31 1.40
N LYS A 280 9.20 8.60 0.13
CA LYS A 280 10.09 7.74 -0.67
C LYS A 280 11.52 7.68 -0.12
N ALA A 281 12.02 8.78 0.44
CA ALA A 281 13.32 8.80 1.10
C ALA A 281 13.31 7.94 2.38
N ILE A 282 12.22 7.97 3.17
CA ILE A 282 12.05 7.13 4.36
C ILE A 282 12.03 5.65 3.96
N GLU A 283 11.20 5.27 2.99
CA GLU A 283 11.13 3.92 2.45
C GLU A 283 12.50 3.43 1.96
N THR A 284 13.21 4.27 1.21
CA THR A 284 14.54 3.95 0.69
C THR A 284 15.53 3.70 1.82
N ALA A 285 15.49 4.51 2.86
CA ALA A 285 16.34 4.32 4.04
C ALA A 285 16.00 3.03 4.80
N LYS A 286 14.70 2.71 4.99
CA LYS A 286 14.26 1.43 5.55
C LYS A 286 14.78 0.24 4.75
N ILE A 287 14.65 0.27 3.42
CA ILE A 287 15.17 -0.78 2.53
C ILE A 287 16.67 -0.94 2.70
N ALA A 288 17.44 0.16 2.75
CA ALA A 288 18.88 0.13 2.95
C ALA A 288 19.27 -0.54 4.28
N LEU A 289 18.48 -0.38 5.34
CA LEU A 289 18.72 -1.04 6.63
C LEU A 289 18.53 -2.57 6.56
N SER A 290 17.91 -3.12 5.53
CA SER A 290 17.86 -4.59 5.34
C SER A 290 19.21 -5.17 4.93
N SER A 291 20.08 -4.40 4.29
CA SER A 291 21.41 -4.84 3.84
C SER A 291 22.57 -4.16 4.59
N SER A 292 22.37 -2.97 5.15
CA SER A 292 23.40 -2.18 5.83
C SER A 292 23.14 -2.06 7.32
N GLN A 293 24.19 -1.94 8.15
CA GLN A 293 24.06 -1.73 9.60
C GLN A 293 23.60 -0.30 9.95
N GLU A 294 23.92 0.65 9.08
CA GLU A 294 23.49 2.04 9.20
C GLU A 294 23.28 2.65 7.82
N THR A 295 22.47 3.69 7.74
CA THR A 295 22.24 4.50 6.56
C THR A 295 22.00 5.95 6.95
N GLU A 296 22.29 6.87 6.05
CA GLU A 296 21.96 8.28 6.24
C GLU A 296 20.74 8.65 5.40
N LEU A 297 19.69 9.14 6.05
CA LEU A 297 18.55 9.73 5.38
C LEU A 297 18.76 11.24 5.28
N ARG A 298 18.85 11.75 4.05
CA ARG A 298 18.93 13.18 3.76
C ARG A 298 17.74 13.63 2.94
N PHE A 299 17.10 14.70 3.38
CA PHE A 299 16.04 15.34 2.61
C PHE A 299 16.21 16.86 2.66
N ARG A 300 16.94 17.38 1.66
CA ARG A 300 17.37 18.80 1.59
C ARG A 300 16.21 19.80 1.66
N PRO A 301 15.05 19.56 1.00
CA PRO A 301 13.96 20.55 1.04
C PRO A 301 13.47 20.88 2.44
N LEU A 302 13.60 19.94 3.40
CA LEU A 302 13.23 20.15 4.80
C LEU A 302 14.43 20.28 5.74
N GLY A 303 15.65 20.36 5.20
CA GLY A 303 16.87 20.44 6.01
C GLY A 303 17.20 19.19 6.81
N LEU A 304 16.60 18.04 6.47
CA LEU A 304 16.77 16.78 7.19
C LEU A 304 18.11 16.12 6.85
N ALA A 305 18.83 15.72 7.89
CA ALA A 305 19.95 14.79 7.82
C ALA A 305 19.98 13.98 9.12
N VAL A 306 19.73 12.67 9.03
CA VAL A 306 19.69 11.77 10.19
C VAL A 306 20.34 10.44 9.86
N THR A 307 21.19 9.95 10.75
CA THR A 307 21.78 8.62 10.67
C THR A 307 20.85 7.62 11.35
N LEU A 308 20.46 6.60 10.61
CA LEU A 308 19.59 5.52 11.05
C LEU A 308 20.42 4.24 11.21
N ARG A 309 20.19 3.51 12.29
CA ARG A 309 20.88 2.24 12.59
C ARG A 309 19.90 1.09 12.58
N ARG A 310 20.30 -0.03 11.94
CA ARG A 310 19.50 -1.25 11.88
C ARG A 310 19.06 -1.73 13.25
N SER A 311 19.98 -1.84 14.22
CA SER A 311 19.67 -2.33 15.57
C SER A 311 18.61 -1.49 16.27
N ALA A 312 18.64 -0.17 16.09
CA ALA A 312 17.61 0.73 16.63
C ALA A 312 16.27 0.52 15.92
N PHE A 313 16.28 0.48 14.58
CA PHE A 313 15.07 0.22 13.80
C PHE A 313 14.42 -1.12 14.17
N GLU A 314 15.19 -2.21 14.25
CA GLU A 314 14.70 -3.54 14.63
C GLU A 314 14.11 -3.57 16.04
N ALA A 315 14.67 -2.81 16.97
CA ALA A 315 14.11 -2.66 18.32
C ALA A 315 12.78 -1.89 18.30
N MET A 316 12.67 -0.86 17.46
CA MET A 316 11.47 -0.01 17.35
C MET A 316 10.28 -0.76 16.73
N ILE A 317 10.52 -1.64 15.74
CA ILE A 317 9.47 -2.40 15.05
C ILE A 317 9.10 -3.72 15.75
N ARG A 318 9.66 -3.99 16.94
CA ARG A 318 9.39 -5.24 17.66
C ARG A 318 7.91 -5.48 17.94
N PRO A 319 7.11 -4.48 18.38
CA PRO A 319 5.67 -4.65 18.56
C PRO A 319 4.94 -5.11 17.29
N GLU A 320 5.31 -4.58 16.14
CA GLU A 320 4.74 -4.96 14.84
C GLU A 320 5.12 -6.39 14.45
N LEU A 321 6.38 -6.77 14.69
CA LEU A 321 6.84 -8.15 14.45
C LEU A 321 6.18 -9.16 15.40
N ASP A 322 5.81 -8.75 16.62
CA ASP A 322 5.06 -9.60 17.55
C ASP A 322 3.64 -9.88 17.02
N LEU A 323 2.96 -8.89 16.44
CA LEU A 323 1.66 -9.09 15.78
C LEU A 323 1.76 -10.05 14.59
N VAL A 324 2.85 -9.95 13.81
CA VAL A 324 3.14 -10.87 12.70
C VAL A 324 3.34 -12.29 13.20
N ARG A 325 4.14 -12.48 14.26
CA ARG A 325 4.36 -13.78 14.89
C ARG A 325 3.05 -14.40 15.41
N ASP A 326 2.19 -13.59 16.02
CA ASP A 326 0.89 -14.03 16.49
C ASP A 326 -0.03 -14.45 15.33
N ALA A 327 0.03 -13.77 14.19
CA ALA A 327 -0.72 -14.19 13.01
C ALA A 327 -0.26 -15.56 12.48
N ILE A 328 1.05 -15.81 12.42
CA ILE A 328 1.59 -17.13 12.08
C ILE A 328 1.10 -18.20 13.10
N GLY A 329 1.17 -17.90 14.39
CA GLY A 329 0.68 -18.80 15.44
C GLY A 329 -0.80 -19.15 15.29
N ARG A 330 -1.65 -18.16 14.98
CA ARG A 330 -3.08 -18.39 14.71
C ARG A 330 -3.28 -19.29 13.48
N ALA A 331 -2.56 -19.07 12.39
CA ALA A 331 -2.68 -19.89 11.19
C ALA A 331 -2.28 -21.35 11.48
N LEU A 332 -1.17 -21.59 12.16
CA LEU A 332 -0.72 -22.94 12.54
C LEU A 332 -1.71 -23.63 13.47
N THR A 333 -2.25 -22.91 14.46
CA THR A 333 -3.24 -23.44 15.40
C THR A 333 -4.53 -23.83 14.65
N ALA A 334 -5.03 -22.97 13.77
CA ALA A 334 -6.23 -23.25 12.98
C ALA A 334 -6.07 -24.45 12.04
N ALA A 335 -4.85 -24.66 11.50
CA ALA A 335 -4.50 -25.81 10.70
C ALA A 335 -4.24 -27.09 11.53
N ASN A 336 -4.19 -26.99 12.86
CA ASN A 336 -3.75 -28.06 13.75
C ASN A 336 -2.34 -28.61 13.39
N VAL A 337 -1.40 -27.69 13.10
CA VAL A 337 -0.02 -27.99 12.71
C VAL A 337 0.94 -27.42 13.74
N ALA A 338 1.91 -28.20 14.17
CA ALA A 338 3.01 -27.70 14.99
C ALA A 338 4.12 -27.12 14.11
N SER A 339 4.83 -26.08 14.55
CA SER A 339 5.91 -25.44 13.78
C SER A 339 7.01 -26.42 13.33
N LYS A 340 7.30 -27.45 14.14
CA LYS A 340 8.27 -28.49 13.81
C LYS A 340 7.87 -29.36 12.60
N ASP A 341 6.56 -29.45 12.32
CA ASP A 341 6.00 -30.26 11.23
C ASP A 341 5.92 -29.50 9.91
N VAL A 342 6.22 -28.19 9.93
CA VAL A 342 6.36 -27.37 8.71
C VAL A 342 7.65 -27.71 8.03
N GLY A 343 7.58 -28.24 6.82
CA GLY A 343 8.74 -28.64 6.01
C GLY A 343 9.38 -27.48 5.24
N ARG A 344 8.58 -26.45 4.86
CA ARG A 344 9.03 -25.32 4.06
C ARG A 344 8.28 -24.04 4.42
N VAL A 345 8.98 -22.93 4.41
CA VAL A 345 8.47 -21.58 4.62
C VAL A 345 8.81 -20.74 3.41
N LEU A 346 7.83 -20.44 2.57
CA LEU A 346 7.98 -19.61 1.39
C LEU A 346 7.80 -18.16 1.78
N LEU A 347 8.80 -17.32 1.48
CA LEU A 347 8.81 -15.90 1.82
C LEU A 347 8.62 -15.06 0.56
N THR A 348 7.58 -14.24 0.55
CA THR A 348 7.31 -13.22 -0.47
C THR A 348 7.13 -11.84 0.16
N GLY A 349 7.04 -10.80 -0.66
CA GLY A 349 6.90 -9.42 -0.19
C GLY A 349 8.22 -8.74 0.16
N GLY A 350 8.26 -7.42 -0.04
CA GLY A 350 9.48 -6.62 0.17
C GLY A 350 9.92 -6.55 1.63
N SER A 351 8.96 -6.58 2.58
CA SER A 351 9.26 -6.55 4.02
C SER A 351 9.80 -7.89 4.54
N ALA A 352 9.70 -8.98 3.78
CA ALA A 352 10.30 -10.27 4.13
C ALA A 352 11.84 -10.26 4.12
N TYR A 353 12.46 -9.21 3.60
CA TYR A 353 13.93 -9.03 3.64
C TYR A 353 14.43 -8.43 4.96
N ILE A 354 13.57 -8.00 5.87
CA ILE A 354 13.96 -7.41 7.18
C ILE A 354 14.66 -8.48 8.03
N PRO A 355 15.93 -8.25 8.47
CA PRO A 355 16.72 -9.27 9.14
C PRO A 355 16.09 -9.77 10.45
N ALA A 356 15.50 -8.89 11.26
CA ALA A 356 14.84 -9.30 12.50
C ALA A 356 13.64 -10.23 12.25
N PHE A 357 12.83 -9.98 11.22
CA PHE A 357 11.75 -10.87 10.84
C PHE A 357 12.27 -12.25 10.40
N ARG A 358 13.31 -12.27 9.56
CA ARG A 358 13.94 -13.54 9.13
C ARG A 358 14.54 -14.31 10.28
N ALA A 359 15.15 -13.64 11.24
CA ALA A 359 15.70 -14.27 12.45
C ALA A 359 14.59 -14.90 13.32
N ASP A 360 13.44 -14.25 13.47
CA ASP A 360 12.28 -14.80 14.19
C ASP A 360 11.77 -16.08 13.52
N LEU A 361 11.65 -16.07 12.19
CA LEU A 361 11.25 -17.26 11.43
C LEU A 361 12.29 -18.38 11.50
N ALA A 362 13.58 -18.04 11.39
CA ALA A 362 14.65 -19.01 11.51
C ALA A 362 14.67 -19.67 12.90
N THR A 363 14.37 -18.90 13.94
CA THR A 363 14.24 -19.44 15.33
C THR A 363 13.04 -20.37 15.46
N THR A 364 11.94 -20.08 14.77
CA THR A 364 10.68 -20.84 14.88
C THR A 364 10.68 -22.13 14.05
N PHE A 365 11.25 -22.07 12.84
CA PHE A 365 11.13 -23.14 11.85
C PHE A 365 12.46 -23.81 11.48
N GLY A 366 13.59 -23.17 11.75
CA GLY A 366 14.91 -23.53 11.26
C GLY A 366 15.28 -22.73 9.99
N PRO A 367 16.53 -22.23 9.90
CA PRO A 367 16.97 -21.41 8.77
C PRO A 367 16.96 -22.16 7.43
N GLU A 368 17.13 -23.47 7.45
CA GLU A 368 17.18 -24.36 6.29
C GLU A 368 15.82 -24.53 5.60
N ARG A 369 14.73 -24.19 6.28
CA ARG A 369 13.35 -24.28 5.76
C ARG A 369 12.87 -22.98 5.13
N LEU A 370 13.62 -21.90 5.32
CA LEU A 370 13.26 -20.58 4.80
C LEU A 370 13.68 -20.44 3.33
N GLU A 371 12.74 -20.34 2.44
CA GLU A 371 12.96 -20.17 1.03
C GLU A 371 12.45 -18.82 0.55
N GLN A 372 13.37 -17.94 0.12
CA GLN A 372 13.01 -16.66 -0.45
C GLN A 372 12.60 -16.85 -1.90
N ARG A 373 11.40 -16.38 -2.23
CA ARG A 373 10.94 -16.27 -3.60
C ARG A 373 11.04 -14.82 -4.08
N ASP A 374 11.11 -14.64 -5.39
CA ASP A 374 11.01 -13.29 -5.94
C ASP A 374 9.67 -12.69 -5.52
N ALA A 375 9.77 -11.69 -4.64
CA ALA A 375 8.64 -11.04 -3.98
C ALA A 375 7.59 -10.48 -4.95
N PHE A 376 8.00 -10.22 -6.20
CA PHE A 376 7.18 -9.53 -7.18
C PHE A 376 6.61 -10.45 -8.27
N THR A 377 7.14 -11.65 -8.42
CA THR A 377 6.77 -12.56 -9.51
C THR A 377 6.02 -13.81 -9.06
N ALA A 378 6.24 -14.30 -7.82
CA ALA A 378 5.64 -15.53 -7.33
C ALA A 378 4.09 -15.44 -7.31
N VAL A 379 3.55 -14.37 -6.74
CA VAL A 379 2.09 -14.14 -6.72
C VAL A 379 1.53 -14.03 -8.13
N ALA A 380 2.15 -13.21 -8.99
CA ALA A 380 1.69 -13.03 -10.37
C ALA A 380 1.74 -14.33 -11.18
N HIS A 381 2.78 -15.15 -10.96
CA HIS A 381 2.89 -16.48 -11.61
C HIS A 381 1.74 -17.39 -11.18
N GLY A 382 1.46 -17.50 -9.89
CA GLY A 382 0.38 -18.34 -9.38
C GLY A 382 -1.01 -17.87 -9.82
N LEU A 383 -1.25 -16.54 -9.90
CA LEU A 383 -2.49 -16.00 -10.47
C LEU A 383 -2.63 -16.41 -11.94
N GLY A 384 -1.54 -16.39 -12.72
CA GLY A 384 -1.52 -16.84 -14.11
C GLY A 384 -1.82 -18.34 -14.25
N VAL A 385 -1.21 -19.18 -13.41
CA VAL A 385 -1.51 -20.62 -13.37
C VAL A 385 -2.97 -20.87 -13.04
N ARG A 386 -3.52 -20.14 -12.04
CA ARG A 386 -4.94 -20.25 -11.68
C ARG A 386 -5.86 -19.83 -12.82
N ALA A 387 -5.51 -18.78 -13.55
CA ALA A 387 -6.27 -18.34 -14.72
C ALA A 387 -6.31 -19.44 -15.81
N GLN A 388 -5.18 -20.09 -16.07
CA GLN A 388 -5.14 -21.23 -16.99
C GLN A 388 -6.02 -22.40 -16.54
N GLN A 389 -6.02 -22.72 -15.23
CA GLN A 389 -6.90 -23.78 -14.70
C GLN A 389 -8.39 -23.47 -14.84
N LEU A 390 -8.77 -22.20 -14.80
CA LEU A 390 -10.19 -21.79 -14.85
C LEU A 390 -10.70 -21.64 -16.28
N TRP A 391 -9.85 -21.23 -17.22
CA TRP A 391 -10.29 -20.75 -18.53
C TRP A 391 -9.48 -21.31 -19.72
N ALA A 392 -8.60 -22.30 -19.52
CA ALA A 392 -7.85 -22.95 -20.61
C ALA A 392 -8.64 -24.13 -21.23
#